data_644bd6ee4ec90755d61ea426b033e002
#
_entry.id   644bd6ee4ec90755d61ea426b033e002
#
_cell.length_a   1.000
_cell.length_b   1.000
_cell.length_c   1.000
_cell.angle_alpha   90.00
_cell.angle_beta   90.00
_cell.angle_gamma   90.00
#
_symmetry.space_group_name_H-M   'P 1'
#
loop_
_entity.id
_entity.type
_entity.pdbx_description
1 polymer ?
#
loop_
_entity_poly.entity_id
_entity_poly.type
_entity_poly.pdbx_seq_one_letter_code
_entity_poly.pdbx_strand_id
1 'polypeptide(L)'
;MSNQLPVNTSGQASEAVPVALNIRAALGKDAAHLLDGKWDALLSKQQIPNPTSSAAWLRATMQLDESSIPLVITAEIGQQIVGAGAFEIKSSKGIRVARWLGGSGRPAITPDLLIDPEYPEVATDIMAKLRAASDVVSLGPSRIAGDLGTSFDRQDKKAFVEKTAEAWIVALPAPKIEKLRKKNKTRLKRAERDGATIRINTYSETDTIKIGIERLFVLHQRRWKDRHDISRFSHNDFYRDWTRDLVVELAERDQVRIIEVLENGKPVAMILGFLFGRGALFHTPAVEPGGILKGAGHIAMQTWVEAAQNAGAEVMNLGRGSGEPQGPKGALGPTRHPCGIFKAGSSSPFQIMVSVTHRTRETLHALNRFRAGLAA
;
A
#
# COMPACT_ATOMS: atom_id res chain seq x y z
N MET A 1 5.14 -38.09 68.46
CA MET A 1 5.80 -38.74 67.26
C MET A 1 5.13 -38.24 66.03
N SER A 2 5.74 -37.27 65.40
CA SER A 2 5.20 -36.61 64.24
C SER A 2 6.09 -36.95 62.99
N ASN A 3 5.57 -37.76 62.10
CA ASN A 3 6.24 -38.14 60.85
C ASN A 3 5.96 -37.08 59.79
N GLN A 4 6.95 -36.25 59.48
CA GLN A 4 6.95 -35.40 58.27
C GLN A 4 7.59 -36.19 57.11
N LEU A 5 6.85 -36.37 56.05
CA LEU A 5 7.33 -36.86 54.75
C LEU A 5 8.02 -35.72 54.00
N PRO A 6 9.12 -35.96 53.26
CA PRO A 6 9.79 -34.95 52.47
C PRO A 6 9.00 -34.72 51.17
N VAL A 7 8.67 -33.45 50.92
CA VAL A 7 8.14 -32.98 49.62
C VAL A 7 9.31 -32.87 48.66
N ASN A 8 9.32 -33.74 47.68
CA ASN A 8 10.30 -33.76 46.60
C ASN A 8 9.79 -32.82 45.45
N THR A 9 10.24 -31.56 45.43
CA THR A 9 9.97 -30.59 44.38
C THR A 9 11.17 -30.55 43.43
N SER A 10 11.31 -31.57 42.59
CA SER A 10 12.15 -31.49 41.38
C SER A 10 11.31 -30.95 40.23
N GLY A 11 11.05 -29.64 40.23
CA GLY A 11 10.60 -28.93 39.06
C GLY A 11 11.74 -28.84 38.06
N GLN A 12 11.83 -29.79 37.13
CA GLN A 12 12.64 -29.59 35.91
C GLN A 12 12.01 -28.45 35.13
N ALA A 13 12.64 -27.29 35.19
CA ALA A 13 12.42 -26.23 34.19
C ALA A 13 12.84 -26.84 32.83
N SER A 14 11.88 -27.09 31.96
CA SER A 14 12.14 -27.43 30.56
C SER A 14 12.90 -26.24 29.97
N GLU A 15 14.20 -26.39 29.77
CA GLU A 15 14.97 -25.47 28.95
C GLU A 15 14.33 -25.46 27.57
N ALA A 16 13.60 -24.38 27.27
CA ALA A 16 13.08 -24.16 25.94
C ALA A 16 14.27 -24.09 24.97
N VAL A 17 14.42 -25.08 24.12
CA VAL A 17 15.42 -25.07 23.06
C VAL A 17 15.21 -23.79 22.26
N PRO A 18 16.22 -22.90 22.14
CA PRO A 18 16.05 -21.67 21.39
C PRO A 18 15.73 -22.04 19.95
N VAL A 19 14.51 -21.70 19.50
CA VAL A 19 14.09 -21.97 18.13
C VAL A 19 14.89 -21.01 17.23
N ALA A 20 15.75 -21.58 16.39
CA ALA A 20 16.66 -20.84 15.54
C ALA A 20 15.89 -19.99 14.51
N LEU A 21 16.28 -18.72 14.36
CA LEU A 21 15.81 -17.87 13.27
C LEU A 21 16.38 -18.38 11.93
N ASN A 22 15.51 -18.61 10.96
CA ASN A 22 15.87 -19.04 9.62
C ASN A 22 15.49 -17.98 8.59
N ILE A 23 16.46 -17.45 7.84
CA ILE A 23 16.22 -16.47 6.78
C ILE A 23 16.23 -17.17 5.42
N ARG A 24 15.06 -17.22 4.78
CA ARG A 24 14.88 -17.77 3.43
C ARG A 24 14.81 -16.64 2.40
N ALA A 25 15.36 -16.88 1.22
CA ALA A 25 15.23 -15.98 0.09
C ALA A 25 14.97 -16.78 -1.18
N ALA A 26 13.99 -16.39 -1.97
CA ALA A 26 13.65 -17.01 -3.25
C ALA A 26 13.64 -15.96 -4.36
N LEU A 27 14.18 -16.30 -5.52
CA LEU A 27 14.35 -15.43 -6.68
C LEU A 27 13.53 -15.94 -7.86
N GLY A 28 13.11 -15.03 -8.73
CA GLY A 28 12.39 -15.36 -9.95
C GLY A 28 11.05 -16.03 -9.67
N LYS A 29 10.76 -17.09 -10.40
CA LYS A 29 9.48 -17.83 -10.28
C LYS A 29 9.31 -18.50 -8.92
N ASP A 30 10.41 -18.91 -8.29
CA ASP A 30 10.38 -19.56 -6.98
C ASP A 30 9.95 -18.62 -5.87
N ALA A 31 10.08 -17.31 -6.06
CA ALA A 31 9.63 -16.30 -5.12
C ALA A 31 8.13 -16.38 -4.82
N ALA A 32 7.32 -16.83 -5.78
CA ALA A 32 5.88 -16.97 -5.61
C ALA A 32 5.48 -18.01 -4.54
N HIS A 33 6.32 -19.04 -4.30
CA HIS A 33 6.04 -20.07 -3.30
C HIS A 33 6.13 -19.57 -1.86
N LEU A 34 6.83 -18.44 -1.62
CA LEU A 34 6.88 -17.80 -0.30
C LEU A 34 5.72 -16.87 -0.03
N LEU A 35 4.89 -16.57 -1.04
CA LEU A 35 3.70 -15.74 -0.92
C LEU A 35 2.46 -16.62 -0.71
N ASP A 36 2.27 -17.08 0.50
CA ASP A 36 1.22 -18.02 0.90
C ASP A 36 0.35 -17.48 2.06
N GLY A 37 -0.42 -18.35 2.70
CA GLY A 37 -1.25 -18.01 3.84
C GLY A 37 -0.46 -17.55 5.07
N LYS A 38 0.80 -18.00 5.25
CA LYS A 38 1.65 -17.55 6.36
C LYS A 38 2.11 -16.09 6.16
N TRP A 39 2.36 -15.69 4.91
CA TRP A 39 2.61 -14.31 4.54
C TRP A 39 1.42 -13.41 4.90
N ASP A 40 0.22 -13.81 4.49
CA ASP A 40 -1.00 -13.06 4.75
C ASP A 40 -1.34 -13.01 6.25
N ALA A 41 -1.00 -14.06 7.02
CA ALA A 41 -1.12 -14.06 8.47
C ALA A 41 -0.21 -13.00 9.13
N LEU A 42 1.05 -12.86 8.66
CA LEU A 42 1.95 -11.81 9.14
C LEU A 42 1.47 -10.41 8.72
N LEU A 43 0.96 -10.26 7.49
CA LEU A 43 0.37 -8.99 7.03
C LEU A 43 -0.81 -8.57 7.91
N SER A 44 -1.64 -9.50 8.37
CA SER A 44 -2.79 -9.22 9.24
C SER A 44 -2.39 -8.64 10.60
N LYS A 45 -1.19 -8.97 11.10
CA LYS A 45 -0.64 -8.45 12.36
C LYS A 45 -0.14 -7.00 12.26
N GLN A 46 0.07 -6.48 11.05
CA GLN A 46 0.61 -5.13 10.88
C GLN A 46 -0.34 -4.07 11.44
N GLN A 47 0.22 -2.99 11.99
CA GLN A 47 -0.57 -1.86 12.49
C GLN A 47 -1.47 -1.26 11.40
N ILE A 48 -1.00 -1.21 10.17
CA ILE A 48 -1.72 -0.74 8.99
C ILE A 48 -1.58 -1.81 7.91
N PRO A 49 -2.42 -2.88 7.92
CA PRO A 49 -2.39 -3.89 6.88
C PRO A 49 -2.63 -3.25 5.52
N ASN A 50 -1.69 -3.45 4.60
CA ASN A 50 -1.76 -2.83 3.28
C ASN A 50 -2.20 -3.85 2.23
N PRO A 51 -3.38 -3.73 1.62
CA PRO A 51 -3.84 -4.68 0.60
C PRO A 51 -2.86 -4.91 -0.55
N THR A 52 -2.04 -3.91 -0.91
CA THR A 52 -1.02 -4.06 -1.96
C THR A 52 0.20 -4.89 -1.53
N SER A 53 0.25 -5.30 -0.27
CA SER A 53 1.26 -6.22 0.27
C SER A 53 0.71 -7.62 0.49
N SER A 54 -0.53 -7.93 0.11
CA SER A 54 -1.09 -9.28 0.21
C SER A 54 -0.41 -10.25 -0.77
N ALA A 55 -0.38 -11.52 -0.41
CA ALA A 55 0.23 -12.57 -1.24
C ALA A 55 -0.37 -12.61 -2.66
N ALA A 56 -1.69 -12.49 -2.78
CA ALA A 56 -2.37 -12.46 -4.08
C ALA A 56 -1.94 -11.25 -4.93
N TRP A 57 -1.93 -10.05 -4.32
CA TRP A 57 -1.48 -8.84 -5.02
C TRP A 57 -0.03 -8.94 -5.50
N LEU A 58 0.86 -9.43 -4.65
CA LEU A 58 2.28 -9.55 -4.98
C LEU A 58 2.53 -10.60 -6.06
N ARG A 59 1.84 -11.76 -6.02
CA ARG A 59 1.92 -12.77 -7.11
C ARG A 59 1.45 -12.19 -8.45
N ALA A 60 0.34 -11.48 -8.48
CA ALA A 60 -0.12 -10.80 -9.68
C ALA A 60 0.91 -9.75 -10.17
N THR A 61 1.54 -9.02 -9.25
CA THR A 61 2.54 -7.98 -9.57
C THR A 61 3.81 -8.55 -10.20
N MET A 62 4.21 -9.79 -9.87
CA MET A 62 5.37 -10.45 -10.48
C MET A 62 5.26 -10.60 -12.01
N GLN A 63 4.05 -10.55 -12.55
CA GLN A 63 3.78 -10.68 -13.98
C GLN A 63 3.88 -9.35 -14.74
N LEU A 64 3.97 -8.21 -14.03
CA LEU A 64 3.89 -6.88 -14.64
C LEU A 64 5.20 -6.40 -15.32
N ASP A 65 6.35 -6.90 -14.92
CA ASP A 65 7.64 -6.46 -15.48
C ASP A 65 8.59 -7.66 -15.64
N GLU A 66 8.63 -8.23 -16.82
CA GLU A 66 9.52 -9.35 -17.17
C GLU A 66 11.00 -8.97 -17.14
N SER A 67 11.33 -7.67 -17.15
CA SER A 67 12.72 -7.19 -17.09
C SER A 67 13.27 -7.12 -15.65
N SER A 68 12.44 -7.36 -14.65
CA SER A 68 12.81 -7.42 -13.24
C SER A 68 12.77 -8.84 -12.72
N ILE A 69 13.63 -9.16 -11.76
CA ILE A 69 13.67 -10.46 -11.10
C ILE A 69 13.03 -10.31 -9.72
N PRO A 70 11.86 -10.91 -9.46
CA PRO A 70 11.27 -10.91 -8.13
C PRO A 70 12.20 -11.56 -7.11
N LEU A 71 12.27 -10.98 -5.91
CA LEU A 71 12.98 -11.50 -4.74
C LEU A 71 12.06 -11.41 -3.54
N VAL A 72 11.71 -12.53 -2.95
CA VAL A 72 10.96 -12.59 -1.68
C VAL A 72 11.90 -13.11 -0.61
N ILE A 73 11.94 -12.42 0.53
CA ILE A 73 12.72 -12.78 1.71
C ILE A 73 11.76 -12.99 2.86
N THR A 74 11.87 -14.13 3.55
CA THR A 74 11.13 -14.43 4.79
C THR A 74 12.09 -14.77 5.91
N ALA A 75 11.72 -14.39 7.12
CA ALA A 75 12.38 -14.76 8.35
C ALA A 75 11.41 -15.61 9.16
N GLU A 76 11.83 -16.82 9.53
CA GLU A 76 10.99 -17.84 10.12
C GLU A 76 11.53 -18.29 11.48
N ILE A 77 10.64 -18.43 12.47
CA ILE A 77 10.90 -19.08 13.75
C ILE A 77 9.97 -20.31 13.82
N GLY A 78 10.54 -21.51 13.77
CA GLY A 78 9.76 -22.73 13.62
C GLY A 78 8.99 -22.75 12.30
N GLN A 79 7.66 -22.75 12.37
CA GLN A 79 6.80 -22.72 11.19
C GLN A 79 6.15 -21.34 10.93
N GLN A 80 6.44 -20.36 11.76
CA GLN A 80 5.85 -19.02 11.67
C GLN A 80 6.79 -18.06 10.93
N ILE A 81 6.25 -17.29 9.97
CA ILE A 81 6.94 -16.14 9.40
C ILE A 81 6.82 -14.97 10.39
N VAL A 82 7.97 -14.47 10.86
CA VAL A 82 8.07 -13.35 11.81
C VAL A 82 8.59 -12.07 11.15
N GLY A 83 9.09 -12.19 9.92
CA GLY A 83 9.50 -11.04 9.12
C GLY A 83 9.46 -11.36 7.64
N ALA A 84 9.11 -10.38 6.78
CA ALA A 84 9.06 -10.60 5.35
C ALA A 84 9.23 -9.30 4.54
N GLY A 85 9.72 -9.44 3.29
CA GLY A 85 9.78 -8.37 2.31
C GLY A 85 9.74 -8.92 0.89
N ALA A 86 8.99 -8.24 0.01
CA ALA A 86 8.90 -8.56 -1.40
C ALA A 86 9.54 -7.46 -2.25
N PHE A 87 10.52 -7.82 -3.03
CA PHE A 87 11.38 -6.92 -3.79
C PHE A 87 11.45 -7.33 -5.25
N GLU A 88 11.98 -6.44 -6.07
CA GLU A 88 12.43 -6.72 -7.45
C GLU A 88 13.87 -6.30 -7.61
N ILE A 89 14.67 -7.10 -8.33
CA ILE A 89 16.04 -6.78 -8.72
C ILE A 89 16.04 -6.41 -10.19
N LYS A 90 16.45 -5.19 -10.49
CA LYS A 90 16.59 -4.71 -11.86
C LYS A 90 18.04 -4.37 -12.16
N SER A 91 18.58 -4.99 -13.21
CA SER A 91 19.94 -4.67 -13.68
C SER A 91 19.91 -3.50 -14.65
N SER A 92 20.78 -2.51 -14.43
CA SER A 92 20.99 -1.40 -15.34
C SER A 92 22.47 -1.09 -15.42
N LYS A 93 23.06 -1.18 -16.60
CA LYS A 93 24.50 -0.94 -16.84
C LYS A 93 25.40 -1.76 -15.91
N GLY A 94 25.04 -3.02 -15.67
CA GLY A 94 25.78 -3.95 -14.81
C GLY A 94 25.56 -3.73 -13.31
N ILE A 95 24.75 -2.78 -12.88
CA ILE A 95 24.43 -2.52 -11.46
C ILE A 95 23.07 -3.14 -11.13
N ARG A 96 23.02 -3.97 -10.10
CA ARG A 96 21.79 -4.60 -9.58
C ARG A 96 21.16 -3.67 -8.55
N VAL A 97 19.97 -3.15 -8.86
CA VAL A 97 19.22 -2.26 -7.97
C VAL A 97 18.01 -3.02 -7.40
N ALA A 98 17.97 -3.14 -6.08
CA ALA A 98 16.80 -3.65 -5.37
C ALA A 98 15.76 -2.54 -5.18
N ARG A 99 14.51 -2.87 -5.47
CA ARG A 99 13.32 -2.02 -5.24
C ARG A 99 12.22 -2.85 -4.61
N TRP A 100 11.17 -2.19 -4.13
CA TRP A 100 9.94 -2.91 -3.81
C TRP A 100 9.37 -3.58 -5.06
N LEU A 101 8.83 -4.77 -4.91
CA LEU A 101 8.10 -5.43 -5.97
C LEU A 101 6.92 -4.54 -6.41
N GLY A 102 6.89 -4.20 -7.70
CA GLY A 102 5.95 -3.24 -8.25
C GLY A 102 6.24 -1.77 -7.88
N GLY A 103 7.37 -1.47 -7.25
CA GLY A 103 7.75 -0.10 -6.85
C GLY A 103 8.10 0.81 -8.01
N SER A 104 8.69 0.26 -9.08
CA SER A 104 9.04 1.01 -10.29
C SER A 104 7.84 1.38 -11.17
N GLY A 105 6.73 0.68 -11.01
CA GLY A 105 5.60 0.76 -11.94
C GLY A 105 4.32 1.36 -11.39
N ARG A 106 3.96 1.25 -10.15
CA ARG A 106 2.70 1.82 -9.66
C ARG A 106 1.79 0.92 -8.78
N PRO A 107 1.86 -0.44 -8.82
CA PRO A 107 0.93 -1.22 -8.00
C PRO A 107 1.23 -1.17 -6.51
N ALA A 108 2.47 -0.90 -6.10
CA ALA A 108 2.82 -0.78 -4.69
C ALA A 108 2.46 0.61 -4.14
N ILE A 109 1.59 0.66 -3.14
CA ILE A 109 1.18 1.89 -2.46
C ILE A 109 1.71 1.88 -1.03
N THR A 110 2.68 2.74 -0.73
CA THR A 110 3.33 2.81 0.59
C THR A 110 3.77 1.43 1.13
N PRO A 111 4.55 0.65 0.35
CA PRO A 111 5.02 -0.65 0.78
C PRO A 111 5.94 -0.51 2.00
N ASP A 112 5.99 -1.56 2.82
CA ASP A 112 6.84 -1.61 4.00
C ASP A 112 7.33 -3.06 4.20
N LEU A 113 8.30 -3.26 5.09
CA LEU A 113 8.59 -4.59 5.61
C LEU A 113 7.37 -5.08 6.42
N LEU A 114 7.15 -6.36 6.41
CA LEU A 114 6.20 -7.02 7.32
C LEU A 114 7.02 -7.58 8.48
N ILE A 115 6.88 -7.01 9.65
CA ILE A 115 7.63 -7.43 10.84
C ILE A 115 6.63 -7.74 11.96
N ASP A 116 6.76 -8.91 12.56
CA ASP A 116 6.03 -9.24 13.77
C ASP A 116 6.55 -8.32 14.90
N PRO A 117 5.67 -7.56 15.57
CA PRO A 117 6.07 -6.63 16.63
C PRO A 117 6.89 -7.26 17.77
N GLU A 118 6.79 -8.58 17.95
CA GLU A 118 7.57 -9.32 18.95
C GLU A 118 9.03 -9.55 18.52
N TYR A 119 9.35 -9.39 17.23
CA TYR A 119 10.68 -9.66 16.65
C TYR A 119 11.20 -8.49 15.80
N PRO A 120 11.29 -7.27 16.32
CA PRO A 120 11.63 -6.07 15.53
C PRO A 120 13.07 -6.10 14.96
N GLU A 121 13.97 -6.89 15.52
CA GLU A 121 15.36 -7.06 15.05
C GLU A 121 15.47 -7.78 13.70
N VAL A 122 14.47 -8.60 13.37
CA VAL A 122 14.43 -9.39 12.12
C VAL A 122 14.47 -8.50 10.87
N ALA A 123 13.99 -7.28 10.96
CA ALA A 123 14.10 -6.30 9.87
C ALA A 123 15.56 -6.11 9.42
N THR A 124 16.50 -6.16 10.35
CA THR A 124 17.94 -6.10 10.12
C THR A 124 18.45 -7.24 9.23
N ASP A 125 18.04 -8.45 9.55
CA ASP A 125 18.48 -9.65 8.82
C ASP A 125 17.91 -9.70 7.40
N ILE A 126 16.64 -9.30 7.24
CA ILE A 126 16.01 -9.15 5.92
C ILE A 126 16.80 -8.13 5.08
N MET A 127 17.15 -6.99 5.66
CA MET A 127 17.90 -5.95 4.95
C MET A 127 19.34 -6.39 4.63
N ALA A 128 19.99 -7.15 5.51
CA ALA A 128 21.30 -7.75 5.24
C ALA A 128 21.22 -8.72 4.04
N LYS A 129 20.19 -9.57 4.00
CA LYS A 129 19.96 -10.50 2.89
C LYS A 129 19.70 -9.78 1.58
N LEU A 130 18.89 -8.69 1.61
CA LEU A 130 18.59 -7.86 0.44
C LEU A 130 19.86 -7.20 -0.12
N ARG A 131 20.73 -6.68 0.76
CA ARG A 131 22.02 -6.09 0.36
C ARG A 131 22.97 -7.10 -0.24
N ALA A 132 22.98 -8.33 0.24
CA ALA A 132 23.78 -9.41 -0.37
C ALA A 132 23.31 -9.78 -1.80
N ALA A 133 22.02 -9.58 -2.09
CA ALA A 133 21.43 -9.86 -3.40
C ALA A 133 21.55 -8.71 -4.41
N SER A 134 21.93 -7.49 -3.98
CA SER A 134 21.93 -6.29 -4.82
C SER A 134 23.17 -5.40 -4.58
N ASP A 135 23.49 -4.54 -5.52
CA ASP A 135 24.58 -3.58 -5.40
C ASP A 135 24.10 -2.25 -4.79
N VAL A 136 22.85 -1.91 -5.06
CA VAL A 136 22.15 -0.72 -4.51
C VAL A 136 20.76 -1.11 -4.07
N VAL A 137 20.39 -0.67 -2.89
CA VAL A 137 19.02 -0.71 -2.37
C VAL A 137 18.36 0.66 -2.57
N SER A 138 17.17 0.72 -3.17
CA SER A 138 16.40 1.94 -3.39
C SER A 138 14.91 1.66 -3.15
N LEU A 139 14.50 1.68 -1.88
CA LEU A 139 13.15 1.28 -1.45
C LEU A 139 12.27 2.51 -1.17
N GLY A 140 11.14 2.56 -1.78
CA GLY A 140 10.16 3.62 -1.51
C GLY A 140 9.27 3.97 -2.68
N PRO A 141 8.38 4.95 -2.47
CA PRO A 141 8.18 5.68 -1.22
C PRO A 141 7.48 4.82 -0.15
N SER A 142 8.16 4.67 0.99
CA SER A 142 7.65 3.99 2.19
C SER A 142 7.46 5.00 3.33
N ARG A 143 6.65 4.66 4.34
CA ARG A 143 6.49 5.51 5.53
C ARG A 143 7.80 5.62 6.29
N ILE A 144 8.21 6.84 6.66
CA ILE A 144 9.47 7.06 7.40
C ILE A 144 9.39 6.43 8.80
N ALA A 145 8.23 6.48 9.44
CA ALA A 145 7.97 5.85 10.73
C ALA A 145 7.43 4.40 10.59
N GLY A 146 7.71 3.71 9.49
CA GLY A 146 7.38 2.30 9.30
C GLY A 146 8.52 1.37 9.70
N ASP A 147 8.32 0.07 9.54
CA ASP A 147 9.33 -0.95 9.91
C ASP A 147 10.62 -0.81 9.11
N LEU A 148 10.52 -0.50 7.80
CA LEU A 148 11.67 -0.18 6.98
C LEU A 148 12.46 1.01 7.54
N GLY A 149 11.79 2.13 7.84
CA GLY A 149 12.43 3.34 8.35
C GLY A 149 13.14 3.10 9.68
N THR A 150 12.49 2.40 10.59
CA THR A 150 13.06 2.03 11.89
C THR A 150 14.29 1.13 11.73
N SER A 151 14.29 0.20 10.77
CA SER A 151 15.46 -0.66 10.51
C SER A 151 16.64 0.11 9.93
N PHE A 152 16.39 1.10 9.08
CA PHE A 152 17.45 1.95 8.53
C PHE A 152 18.09 2.84 9.59
N ASP A 153 17.32 3.43 10.50
CA ASP A 153 17.84 4.29 11.58
C ASP A 153 18.74 3.51 12.56
N ARG A 154 18.44 2.23 12.79
CA ARG A 154 19.20 1.37 13.71
C ARG A 154 20.55 0.91 13.15
N GLN A 155 20.66 0.72 11.83
CA GLN A 155 21.79 0.01 11.24
C GLN A 155 22.80 0.86 10.51
N ASP A 156 22.42 2.02 9.98
CA ASP A 156 23.25 2.65 8.95
C ASP A 156 23.26 4.18 9.02
N LYS A 157 24.27 4.72 9.71
CA LYS A 157 24.63 6.15 9.58
C LYS A 157 24.95 6.59 8.14
N LYS A 158 24.98 5.63 7.18
CA LYS A 158 25.29 5.83 5.76
C LYS A 158 24.08 5.71 4.84
N ALA A 159 22.90 5.37 5.36
CA ALA A 159 21.68 5.33 4.57
C ALA A 159 21.12 6.74 4.35
N PHE A 160 20.57 6.96 3.17
CA PHE A 160 19.94 8.24 2.79
C PHE A 160 18.44 8.07 2.70
N VAL A 161 17.70 9.00 3.32
CA VAL A 161 16.23 9.06 3.23
C VAL A 161 15.85 10.34 2.53
N GLU A 162 15.34 10.21 1.30
CA GLU A 162 14.82 11.31 0.50
C GLU A 162 13.31 11.44 0.70
N LYS A 163 12.84 12.46 1.40
CA LYS A 163 11.40 12.73 1.54
C LYS A 163 10.79 13.05 0.18
N THR A 164 9.74 12.33 -0.22
CA THR A 164 9.18 12.47 -1.57
C THR A 164 7.68 12.73 -1.61
N ALA A 165 6.94 12.25 -0.62
CA ALA A 165 5.50 12.32 -0.60
C ALA A 165 4.98 12.14 0.83
N GLU A 166 3.67 12.16 0.98
CA GLU A 166 2.97 11.87 2.21
C GLU A 166 1.92 10.80 1.97
N ALA A 167 1.80 9.84 2.87
CA ALA A 167 0.68 8.95 2.94
C ALA A 167 -0.38 9.56 3.85
N TRP A 168 -1.63 9.40 3.45
CA TRP A 168 -2.78 9.88 4.21
C TRP A 168 -3.56 8.69 4.73
N ILE A 169 -3.67 8.59 6.04
CA ILE A 169 -4.29 7.45 6.72
C ILE A 169 -5.38 7.96 7.64
N VAL A 170 -6.49 7.25 7.71
CA VAL A 170 -7.60 7.57 8.58
C VAL A 170 -8.01 6.33 9.38
N ALA A 171 -8.16 6.49 10.70
CA ALA A 171 -8.78 5.49 11.54
C ALA A 171 -10.29 5.41 11.24
N LEU A 172 -10.87 4.24 11.34
CA LEU A 172 -12.30 4.03 11.16
C LEU A 172 -12.95 3.67 12.50
N PRO A 173 -14.11 4.29 12.81
CA PRO A 173 -14.86 5.28 12.03
C PRO A 173 -14.09 6.59 11.82
N ALA A 174 -14.20 7.14 10.59
CA ALA A 174 -13.45 8.35 10.26
C ALA A 174 -13.88 9.55 11.11
N PRO A 175 -12.92 10.36 11.65
CA PRO A 175 -13.21 11.44 12.61
C PRO A 175 -14.27 12.46 12.16
N LYS A 176 -14.36 12.69 10.84
CA LYS A 176 -15.31 13.66 10.28
C LYS A 176 -16.49 13.02 9.54
N ILE A 177 -16.73 11.71 9.70
CA ILE A 177 -17.74 10.98 8.92
C ILE A 177 -19.15 11.54 9.14
N GLU A 178 -19.52 11.88 10.37
CA GLU A 178 -20.86 12.42 10.66
C GLU A 178 -21.11 13.79 9.99
N LYS A 179 -20.09 14.64 9.96
CA LYS A 179 -20.15 15.90 9.22
C LYS A 179 -20.31 15.66 7.71
N LEU A 180 -19.63 14.64 7.18
CA LEU A 180 -19.74 14.25 5.78
C LEU A 180 -21.15 13.71 5.48
N ARG A 181 -21.70 12.83 6.32
CA ARG A 181 -23.08 12.30 6.21
C ARG A 181 -24.12 13.41 6.15
N LYS A 182 -24.06 14.37 7.07
CA LYS A 182 -24.98 15.52 7.09
C LYS A 182 -24.91 16.33 5.80
N LYS A 183 -23.70 16.62 5.32
CA LYS A 183 -23.50 17.35 4.05
C LYS A 183 -24.01 16.58 2.85
N ASN A 184 -23.77 15.27 2.80
CA ASN A 184 -24.20 14.42 1.69
C ASN A 184 -25.72 14.26 1.66
N LYS A 185 -26.39 14.13 2.81
CA LYS A 185 -27.86 14.16 2.90
C LYS A 185 -28.44 15.44 2.28
N THR A 186 -27.83 16.60 2.54
CA THR A 186 -28.25 17.89 1.95
C THR A 186 -28.00 17.89 0.43
N ARG A 187 -26.88 17.36 -0.04
CA ARG A 187 -26.55 17.28 -1.49
C ARG A 187 -27.56 16.41 -2.24
N LEU A 188 -27.90 15.23 -1.69
CA LEU A 188 -28.87 14.32 -2.27
C LEU A 188 -30.26 14.98 -2.36
N LYS A 189 -30.77 15.53 -1.27
CA LYS A 189 -32.07 16.22 -1.26
C LYS A 189 -32.11 17.38 -2.26
N ARG A 190 -31.01 18.12 -2.42
CA ARG A 190 -30.94 19.19 -3.40
C ARG A 190 -31.00 18.64 -4.83
N ALA A 191 -30.22 17.62 -5.14
CA ALA A 191 -30.20 17.01 -6.47
C ALA A 191 -31.59 16.44 -6.85
N GLU A 192 -32.25 15.76 -5.91
CA GLU A 192 -33.61 15.25 -6.09
C GLU A 192 -34.62 16.37 -6.36
N ARG A 193 -34.58 17.47 -5.58
CA ARG A 193 -35.41 18.65 -5.80
C ARG A 193 -35.15 19.31 -7.17
N ASP A 194 -33.88 19.29 -7.60
CA ASP A 194 -33.46 19.84 -8.89
C ASP A 194 -33.70 18.82 -10.05
N GLY A 195 -34.48 17.74 -9.82
CA GLY A 195 -34.97 16.78 -10.81
C GLY A 195 -34.05 15.60 -11.13
N ALA A 196 -33.00 15.36 -10.33
CA ALA A 196 -32.12 14.21 -10.54
C ALA A 196 -32.60 12.97 -9.80
N THR A 197 -32.57 11.82 -10.47
CA THR A 197 -32.72 10.50 -9.84
C THR A 197 -31.34 9.98 -9.49
N ILE A 198 -31.08 9.76 -8.18
CA ILE A 198 -29.77 9.30 -7.69
C ILE A 198 -29.89 7.84 -7.24
N ARG A 199 -28.96 6.99 -7.71
CA ARG A 199 -28.78 5.61 -7.28
C ARG A 199 -27.33 5.38 -6.86
N ILE A 200 -27.14 4.60 -5.78
CA ILE A 200 -25.81 4.21 -5.29
C ILE A 200 -25.73 2.70 -5.29
N ASN A 201 -24.75 2.16 -5.99
CA ASN A 201 -24.50 0.72 -6.05
C ASN A 201 -23.16 0.42 -5.33
N THR A 202 -23.13 -0.71 -4.62
CA THR A 202 -21.91 -1.32 -4.10
C THR A 202 -21.78 -2.70 -4.73
N TYR A 203 -20.68 -2.89 -5.46
CA TYR A 203 -20.33 -4.17 -6.07
C TYR A 203 -19.36 -4.90 -5.15
N SER A 204 -19.67 -6.13 -4.77
CA SER A 204 -18.87 -7.01 -3.91
C SER A 204 -18.73 -8.42 -4.49
N GLU A 205 -19.79 -8.94 -5.09
CA GLU A 205 -19.81 -10.26 -5.69
C GLU A 205 -19.01 -10.29 -6.99
N THR A 206 -18.30 -11.38 -7.27
CA THR A 206 -17.39 -11.53 -8.42
C THR A 206 -18.04 -11.13 -9.74
N ASP A 207 -19.29 -11.56 -10.01
CA ASP A 207 -19.95 -11.22 -11.27
C ASP A 207 -20.36 -9.75 -11.35
N THR A 208 -20.74 -9.15 -10.24
CA THR A 208 -21.05 -7.71 -10.19
C THR A 208 -19.79 -6.87 -10.28
N ILE A 209 -18.68 -7.33 -9.70
CA ILE A 209 -17.35 -6.68 -9.78
C ILE A 209 -16.84 -6.65 -11.24
N LYS A 210 -17.03 -7.73 -12.01
CA LYS A 210 -16.69 -7.75 -13.45
C LYS A 210 -17.40 -6.63 -14.23
N ILE A 211 -18.66 -6.38 -13.91
CA ILE A 211 -19.43 -5.29 -14.52
C ILE A 211 -18.92 -3.93 -14.02
N GLY A 212 -18.71 -3.80 -12.71
CA GLY A 212 -18.29 -2.56 -12.08
C GLY A 212 -16.93 -2.07 -12.54
N ILE A 213 -15.96 -2.99 -12.74
CA ILE A 213 -14.60 -2.62 -13.18
C ILE A 213 -14.59 -2.06 -14.60
N GLU A 214 -15.36 -2.63 -15.55
CA GLU A 214 -15.45 -2.10 -16.90
C GLU A 214 -16.10 -0.71 -16.92
N ARG A 215 -17.13 -0.49 -16.14
CA ARG A 215 -17.78 0.82 -15.99
C ARG A 215 -16.82 1.85 -15.39
N LEU A 216 -16.00 1.43 -14.41
CA LEU A 216 -14.96 2.28 -13.83
C LEU A 216 -13.91 2.68 -14.87
N PHE A 217 -13.44 1.76 -15.70
CA PHE A 217 -12.49 2.05 -16.76
C PHE A 217 -13.04 3.11 -17.73
N VAL A 218 -14.29 2.97 -18.17
CA VAL A 218 -14.95 3.93 -19.05
C VAL A 218 -15.06 5.32 -18.40
N LEU A 219 -15.51 5.39 -17.13
CA LEU A 219 -15.63 6.66 -16.41
C LEU A 219 -14.26 7.31 -16.17
N HIS A 220 -13.24 6.49 -15.82
CA HIS A 220 -11.89 6.96 -15.60
C HIS A 220 -11.28 7.54 -16.88
N GLN A 221 -11.48 6.88 -18.04
CA GLN A 221 -11.01 7.39 -19.35
C GLN A 221 -11.64 8.73 -19.70
N ARG A 222 -12.97 8.88 -19.53
CA ARG A 222 -13.67 10.16 -19.78
C ARG A 222 -13.08 11.29 -18.94
N ARG A 223 -12.92 11.07 -17.64
CA ARG A 223 -12.35 12.06 -16.73
C ARG A 223 -10.97 12.57 -17.16
N TRP A 224 -10.09 11.68 -17.61
CA TRP A 224 -8.72 12.05 -17.98
C TRP A 224 -8.66 12.74 -19.34
N LYS A 225 -9.52 12.35 -20.29
CA LYS A 225 -9.67 13.04 -21.57
C LYS A 225 -10.05 14.51 -21.38
N ASP A 226 -10.97 14.80 -20.48
CA ASP A 226 -11.38 16.18 -20.16
C ASP A 226 -10.27 17.02 -19.52
N ARG A 227 -9.25 16.38 -18.97
CA ARG A 227 -8.08 17.04 -18.39
C ARG A 227 -6.89 17.14 -19.32
N HIS A 228 -7.06 16.81 -20.60
CA HIS A 228 -5.97 16.72 -21.58
C HIS A 228 -4.83 15.79 -21.13
N ASP A 229 -5.15 14.75 -20.36
CA ASP A 229 -4.21 13.76 -19.86
C ASP A 229 -4.68 12.35 -20.25
N ILE A 230 -3.81 11.37 -20.12
CA ILE A 230 -4.09 10.00 -20.52
C ILE A 230 -4.39 9.14 -19.31
N SER A 231 -5.56 8.47 -19.34
CA SER A 231 -5.88 7.44 -18.35
C SER A 231 -4.87 6.30 -18.41
N ARG A 232 -4.38 5.84 -17.26
CA ARG A 232 -3.51 4.65 -17.18
C ARG A 232 -4.13 3.41 -17.84
N PHE A 233 -5.45 3.32 -17.84
CA PHE A 233 -6.20 2.21 -18.43
C PHE A 233 -6.43 2.34 -19.93
N SER A 234 -6.15 3.51 -20.52
CA SER A 234 -6.18 3.74 -21.97
C SER A 234 -4.81 3.63 -22.62
N HIS A 235 -3.76 3.90 -21.83
CA HIS A 235 -2.38 3.95 -22.35
C HIS A 235 -1.69 2.59 -22.32
N ASN A 236 -2.16 1.67 -21.49
CA ASN A 236 -1.54 0.36 -21.29
C ASN A 236 -2.62 -0.71 -21.11
N ASP A 237 -2.92 -1.43 -22.18
CA ASP A 237 -3.91 -2.51 -22.18
C ASP A 237 -3.49 -3.63 -21.23
N PHE A 238 -2.20 -3.96 -21.16
CA PHE A 238 -1.67 -4.96 -20.25
C PHE A 238 -1.94 -4.59 -18.78
N TYR A 239 -1.75 -3.31 -18.41
CA TYR A 239 -2.06 -2.85 -17.05
C TYR A 239 -3.57 -2.87 -16.74
N ARG A 240 -4.40 -2.58 -17.75
CA ARG A 240 -5.86 -2.68 -17.62
C ARG A 240 -6.31 -4.12 -17.40
N ASP A 241 -5.79 -5.05 -18.20
CA ASP A 241 -6.12 -6.47 -18.13
C ASP A 241 -5.62 -7.07 -16.81
N TRP A 242 -4.38 -6.78 -16.42
CA TRP A 242 -3.84 -7.12 -15.10
C TRP A 242 -4.73 -6.61 -13.96
N THR A 243 -5.20 -5.35 -14.03
CA THR A 243 -6.08 -4.80 -13.00
C THR A 243 -7.40 -5.55 -12.96
N ARG A 244 -7.97 -5.90 -14.10
CA ARG A 244 -9.20 -6.68 -14.19
C ARG A 244 -9.04 -8.05 -13.52
N ASP A 245 -8.00 -8.78 -13.89
CA ASP A 245 -7.75 -10.13 -13.39
C ASP A 245 -7.51 -10.12 -11.87
N LEU A 246 -6.67 -9.20 -11.38
CA LEU A 246 -6.43 -9.01 -9.95
C LEU A 246 -7.72 -8.69 -9.19
N VAL A 247 -8.55 -7.78 -9.71
CA VAL A 247 -9.80 -7.37 -9.06
C VAL A 247 -10.78 -8.53 -8.97
N VAL A 248 -10.84 -9.39 -9.99
CA VAL A 248 -11.66 -10.61 -9.99
C VAL A 248 -11.14 -11.64 -8.98
N GLU A 249 -9.82 -11.90 -8.95
CA GLU A 249 -9.21 -12.81 -7.95
C GLU A 249 -9.46 -12.33 -6.51
N LEU A 250 -9.34 -11.02 -6.25
CA LEU A 250 -9.58 -10.45 -4.94
C LEU A 250 -11.07 -10.40 -4.56
N ALA A 251 -11.98 -10.36 -5.54
CA ALA A 251 -13.42 -10.47 -5.30
C ALA A 251 -13.82 -11.85 -4.77
N GLU A 252 -13.20 -12.92 -5.27
CA GLU A 252 -13.40 -14.29 -4.76
C GLU A 252 -13.01 -14.45 -3.29
N ARG A 253 -12.18 -13.52 -2.77
CA ARG A 253 -11.73 -13.49 -1.37
C ARG A 253 -12.44 -12.42 -0.53
N ASP A 254 -13.48 -11.80 -1.06
CA ASP A 254 -14.19 -10.66 -0.45
C ASP A 254 -13.29 -9.44 -0.14
N GLN A 255 -12.20 -9.26 -0.89
CA GLN A 255 -11.17 -8.24 -0.65
C GLN A 255 -11.29 -7.00 -1.55
N VAL A 256 -12.35 -6.85 -2.31
CA VAL A 256 -12.58 -5.70 -3.19
C VAL A 256 -13.99 -5.18 -3.11
N ARG A 257 -14.14 -3.86 -3.26
CA ARG A 257 -15.44 -3.19 -3.44
C ARG A 257 -15.32 -2.16 -4.55
N ILE A 258 -16.36 -2.03 -5.35
CA ILE A 258 -16.53 -0.91 -6.26
C ILE A 258 -17.80 -0.17 -5.86
N ILE A 259 -17.67 1.12 -5.60
CA ILE A 259 -18.78 2.02 -5.34
C ILE A 259 -19.10 2.77 -6.62
N GLU A 260 -20.38 2.86 -6.96
CA GLU A 260 -20.87 3.62 -8.09
C GLU A 260 -22.01 4.54 -7.67
N VAL A 261 -21.92 5.80 -8.05
CA VAL A 261 -22.99 6.79 -7.91
C VAL A 261 -23.52 7.12 -9.29
N LEU A 262 -24.80 6.92 -9.50
CA LEU A 262 -25.53 7.17 -10.75
C LEU A 262 -26.39 8.42 -10.58
N GLU A 263 -26.38 9.29 -11.60
CA GLU A 263 -27.31 10.39 -11.78
C GLU A 263 -28.10 10.14 -13.07
N ASN A 264 -29.41 10.01 -12.97
CA ASN A 264 -30.29 9.73 -14.11
C ASN A 264 -29.82 8.49 -14.94
N GLY A 265 -29.39 7.44 -14.23
CA GLY A 265 -28.89 6.20 -14.82
C GLY A 265 -27.46 6.24 -15.37
N LYS A 266 -26.75 7.39 -15.31
CA LYS A 266 -25.36 7.54 -15.80
C LYS A 266 -24.37 7.56 -14.63
N PRO A 267 -23.24 6.82 -14.68
CA PRO A 267 -22.19 6.90 -13.66
C PRO A 267 -21.59 8.31 -13.62
N VAL A 268 -21.60 8.94 -12.44
CA VAL A 268 -21.01 10.25 -12.18
C VAL A 268 -19.88 10.22 -11.16
N ALA A 269 -19.80 9.17 -10.32
CA ALA A 269 -18.65 8.92 -9.48
C ALA A 269 -18.49 7.42 -9.22
N MET A 270 -17.26 6.94 -9.27
CA MET A 270 -16.90 5.57 -8.90
C MET A 270 -15.64 5.53 -8.06
N ILE A 271 -15.53 4.53 -7.20
CA ILE A 271 -14.33 4.24 -6.39
C ILE A 271 -14.08 2.74 -6.43
N LEU A 272 -12.86 2.36 -6.82
CA LEU A 272 -12.32 1.02 -6.57
C LEU A 272 -11.50 1.09 -5.29
N GLY A 273 -11.80 0.22 -4.34
CA GLY A 273 -11.07 0.07 -3.10
C GLY A 273 -10.85 -1.39 -2.75
N PHE A 274 -9.82 -1.63 -1.93
CA PHE A 274 -9.39 -2.96 -1.53
C PHE A 274 -9.41 -3.11 -0.01
N LEU A 275 -9.61 -4.35 0.45
CA LEU A 275 -9.72 -4.74 1.84
C LEU A 275 -8.68 -5.83 2.14
N PHE A 276 -8.10 -5.80 3.33
CA PHE A 276 -7.29 -6.89 3.83
C PHE A 276 -7.27 -6.86 5.37
N GLY A 277 -7.88 -7.88 5.99
CA GLY A 277 -8.06 -7.90 7.44
C GLY A 277 -8.72 -6.60 7.93
N ARG A 278 -8.09 -5.92 8.89
CA ARG A 278 -8.55 -4.62 9.40
C ARG A 278 -8.12 -3.41 8.55
N GLY A 279 -7.42 -3.64 7.43
CA GLY A 279 -6.92 -2.59 6.54
C GLY A 279 -7.80 -2.37 5.32
N ALA A 280 -8.02 -1.12 4.94
CA ALA A 280 -8.66 -0.72 3.69
C ALA A 280 -7.76 0.21 2.87
N LEU A 281 -7.90 0.17 1.56
CA LEU A 281 -7.17 1.01 0.62
C LEU A 281 -8.14 1.71 -0.34
N PHE A 282 -8.16 3.04 -0.31
CA PHE A 282 -8.76 3.85 -1.36
C PHE A 282 -7.82 3.90 -2.57
N HIS A 283 -8.17 3.24 -3.66
CA HIS A 283 -7.24 3.03 -4.77
C HIS A 283 -7.51 3.93 -5.98
N THR A 284 -8.60 3.68 -6.70
CA THR A 284 -8.88 4.38 -7.97
C THR A 284 -10.22 5.10 -7.93
N PRO A 285 -10.24 6.43 -7.82
CA PRO A 285 -11.45 7.22 -7.99
C PRO A 285 -11.62 7.67 -9.44
N ALA A 286 -12.86 7.71 -9.89
CA ALA A 286 -13.27 8.41 -11.10
C ALA A 286 -14.49 9.28 -10.76
N VAL A 287 -14.47 10.56 -11.14
CA VAL A 287 -15.58 11.51 -10.89
C VAL A 287 -15.74 12.37 -12.13
N GLU A 288 -16.93 12.39 -12.70
CA GLU A 288 -17.29 13.25 -13.82
C GLU A 288 -17.78 14.60 -13.28
N PRO A 289 -17.21 15.72 -13.69
CA PRO A 289 -17.70 17.05 -13.30
C PRO A 289 -18.96 17.43 -14.09
N GLY A 290 -19.76 18.34 -13.54
CA GLY A 290 -20.80 19.03 -14.34
C GLY A 290 -22.23 18.54 -14.16
N GLY A 291 -22.49 17.41 -13.44
CA GLY A 291 -23.85 16.93 -13.17
C GLY A 291 -24.66 17.83 -12.23
N ILE A 292 -25.95 17.50 -12.05
CA ILE A 292 -26.87 18.12 -11.07
C ILE A 292 -26.37 17.82 -9.67
N LEU A 293 -25.95 16.56 -9.42
CA LEU A 293 -25.42 16.12 -8.13
C LEU A 293 -24.03 16.70 -7.86
N LYS A 294 -24.00 17.84 -7.21
CA LYS A 294 -22.72 18.42 -6.77
C LYS A 294 -22.10 17.61 -5.63
N GLY A 295 -20.86 17.16 -5.83
CA GLY A 295 -20.11 16.40 -4.82
C GLY A 295 -20.38 14.90 -4.82
N ALA A 296 -20.70 14.32 -5.98
CA ALA A 296 -20.85 12.87 -6.16
C ALA A 296 -19.67 12.04 -5.61
N GLY A 297 -18.42 12.53 -5.77
CA GLY A 297 -17.24 11.92 -5.19
C GLY A 297 -17.22 11.88 -3.65
N HIS A 298 -17.90 12.82 -2.97
CA HIS A 298 -18.02 12.79 -1.50
C HIS A 298 -19.03 11.73 -1.06
N ILE A 299 -20.08 11.51 -1.85
CA ILE A 299 -21.08 10.47 -1.60
C ILE A 299 -20.43 9.10 -1.81
N ALA A 300 -19.73 8.91 -2.94
CA ALA A 300 -18.98 7.69 -3.20
C ALA A 300 -17.96 7.38 -2.09
N MET A 301 -17.24 8.41 -1.57
CA MET A 301 -16.30 8.26 -0.47
C MET A 301 -16.98 7.85 0.83
N GLN A 302 -18.11 8.46 1.18
CA GLN A 302 -18.89 8.06 2.36
C GLN A 302 -19.29 6.59 2.25
N THR A 303 -19.88 6.19 1.12
CA THR A 303 -20.32 4.80 0.88
C THR A 303 -19.14 3.83 0.95
N TRP A 304 -17.97 4.21 0.40
CA TRP A 304 -16.75 3.40 0.49
C TRP A 304 -16.29 3.22 1.96
N VAL A 305 -16.26 4.30 2.75
CA VAL A 305 -15.92 4.23 4.17
C VAL A 305 -16.87 3.29 4.92
N GLU A 306 -18.18 3.41 4.68
CA GLU A 306 -19.19 2.57 5.29
C GLU A 306 -19.06 1.09 4.86
N ALA A 307 -18.80 0.83 3.58
CA ALA A 307 -18.56 -0.51 3.09
C ALA A 307 -17.29 -1.14 3.71
N ALA A 308 -16.21 -0.37 3.85
CA ALA A 308 -14.98 -0.82 4.49
C ALA A 308 -15.19 -1.14 5.98
N GLN A 309 -15.91 -0.28 6.72
CA GLN A 309 -16.25 -0.52 8.12
C GLN A 309 -17.11 -1.77 8.31
N ASN A 310 -18.12 -1.95 7.46
CA ASN A 310 -18.99 -3.14 7.50
C ASN A 310 -18.21 -4.43 7.19
N ALA A 311 -17.11 -4.34 6.45
CA ALA A 311 -16.19 -5.45 6.20
C ALA A 311 -15.12 -5.61 7.31
N GLY A 312 -15.23 -4.88 8.42
CA GLY A 312 -14.32 -4.99 9.57
C GLY A 312 -13.04 -4.17 9.48
N ALA A 313 -12.93 -3.22 8.53
CA ALA A 313 -11.75 -2.36 8.47
C ALA A 313 -11.74 -1.33 9.62
N GLU A 314 -10.58 -1.19 10.27
CA GLU A 314 -10.31 -0.24 11.36
C GLU A 314 -9.43 0.92 10.90
N VAL A 315 -8.72 0.77 9.80
CA VAL A 315 -7.81 1.77 9.24
C VAL A 315 -7.91 1.79 7.72
N MET A 316 -7.87 3.01 7.14
CA MET A 316 -7.92 3.19 5.70
C MET A 316 -6.74 4.02 5.21
N ASN A 317 -6.02 3.48 4.24
CA ASN A 317 -4.99 4.19 3.49
C ASN A 317 -5.63 4.93 2.30
N LEU A 318 -5.51 6.25 2.27
CA LEU A 318 -6.04 7.09 1.18
C LEU A 318 -5.02 7.30 0.05
N GLY A 319 -3.91 6.57 0.11
CA GLY A 319 -2.83 6.69 -0.86
C GLY A 319 -1.88 7.86 -0.57
N ARG A 320 -0.96 8.07 -1.52
CA ARG A 320 0.06 9.12 -1.44
C ARG A 320 -0.41 10.42 -2.12
N GLY A 321 0.18 11.53 -1.71
CA GLY A 321 -0.01 12.83 -2.34
C GLY A 321 1.04 13.83 -1.90
N SER A 322 1.13 14.96 -2.62
CA SER A 322 1.86 16.15 -2.21
C SER A 322 0.87 17.14 -1.62
N GLY A 323 1.14 17.63 -0.44
CA GLY A 323 0.27 18.57 0.27
C GLY A 323 -0.98 17.95 0.89
N GLU A 324 -1.79 18.77 1.55
CA GLU A 324 -2.99 18.32 2.25
C GLU A 324 -4.06 17.79 1.32
N PRO A 325 -4.73 16.68 1.69
CA PRO A 325 -5.76 16.10 0.84
C PRO A 325 -6.98 17.01 0.76
N GLN A 326 -7.38 17.31 -0.46
CA GLN A 326 -8.54 18.11 -0.76
C GLN A 326 -9.79 17.25 -1.06
N GLY A 327 -10.95 17.89 -1.09
CA GLY A 327 -12.20 17.25 -1.52
C GLY A 327 -12.62 16.06 -0.65
N PRO A 328 -13.00 14.92 -1.27
CA PRO A 328 -13.52 13.76 -0.55
C PRO A 328 -12.55 13.18 0.49
N LYS A 329 -11.25 13.11 0.18
CA LYS A 329 -10.22 12.61 1.11
C LYS A 329 -10.08 13.49 2.34
N GLY A 330 -9.97 14.81 2.16
CA GLY A 330 -9.84 15.78 3.25
C GLY A 330 -11.08 15.84 4.14
N ALA A 331 -12.26 15.51 3.58
CA ALA A 331 -13.52 15.47 4.31
C ALA A 331 -13.57 14.39 5.40
N LEU A 332 -12.66 13.40 5.39
CA LEU A 332 -12.56 12.35 6.39
C LEU A 332 -11.71 12.74 7.61
N GLY A 333 -10.83 13.74 7.48
CA GLY A 333 -9.89 14.14 8.53
C GLY A 333 -8.74 13.15 8.72
N PRO A 334 -8.01 12.79 7.65
CA PRO A 334 -6.91 11.85 7.75
C PRO A 334 -5.70 12.44 8.48
N THR A 335 -4.85 11.56 9.00
CA THR A 335 -3.54 11.89 9.54
C THR A 335 -2.45 11.80 8.48
N ARG A 336 -1.44 12.63 8.65
CA ARG A 336 -0.29 12.74 7.76
C ARG A 336 0.83 11.80 8.18
N HIS A 337 1.35 11.01 7.25
CA HIS A 337 2.48 10.12 7.45
C HIS A 337 3.56 10.42 6.40
N PRO A 338 4.68 11.02 6.77
CA PRO A 338 5.78 11.31 5.85
C PRO A 338 6.31 10.03 5.20
N CYS A 339 6.54 10.10 3.88
CA CYS A 339 7.11 9.01 3.10
C CYS A 339 8.43 9.43 2.45
N GLY A 340 9.34 8.48 2.33
CA GLY A 340 10.64 8.68 1.71
C GLY A 340 11.12 7.50 0.90
N ILE A 341 12.12 7.75 0.06
CA ILE A 341 12.90 6.73 -0.61
C ILE A 341 14.16 6.47 0.22
N PHE A 342 14.34 5.23 0.63
CA PHE A 342 15.49 4.77 1.41
C PHE A 342 16.54 4.21 0.47
N LYS A 343 17.77 4.73 0.52
CA LYS A 343 18.86 4.37 -0.38
C LYS A 343 20.11 3.98 0.39
N ALA A 344 20.71 2.85 0.00
CA ALA A 344 21.99 2.41 0.53
C ALA A 344 22.78 1.63 -0.54
N GLY A 345 24.10 1.71 -0.52
CA GLY A 345 24.99 0.83 -1.28
C GLY A 345 25.31 -0.44 -0.49
N SER A 346 25.48 -1.58 -1.17
CA SER A 346 25.82 -2.85 -0.54
C SER A 346 27.31 -2.95 -0.16
N SER A 347 28.17 -2.15 -0.79
CA SER A 347 29.60 -2.06 -0.53
C SER A 347 30.10 -0.62 -0.58
N SER A 348 31.35 -0.37 -0.14
CA SER A 348 31.89 0.99 -0.09
C SER A 348 31.86 1.74 -1.43
N PRO A 349 32.19 1.16 -2.60
CA PRO A 349 32.04 1.85 -3.88
C PRO A 349 30.63 2.27 -4.20
N PHE A 350 29.65 1.38 -3.99
CA PHE A 350 28.24 1.67 -4.23
C PHE A 350 27.67 2.66 -3.22
N GLN A 351 28.15 2.62 -1.98
CA GLN A 351 27.79 3.59 -0.97
C GLN A 351 28.29 5.00 -1.34
N ILE A 352 29.51 5.14 -1.86
CA ILE A 352 30.02 6.41 -2.37
C ILE A 352 29.16 6.90 -3.53
N MET A 353 28.83 6.04 -4.47
CA MET A 353 27.97 6.37 -5.61
C MET A 353 26.60 6.89 -5.15
N VAL A 354 25.96 6.22 -4.21
CA VAL A 354 24.67 6.66 -3.63
C VAL A 354 24.80 8.00 -2.94
N SER A 355 25.88 8.20 -2.16
CA SER A 355 26.18 9.46 -1.46
C SER A 355 26.36 10.64 -2.40
N VAL A 356 27.15 10.45 -3.47
CA VAL A 356 27.38 11.49 -4.49
C VAL A 356 26.07 11.84 -5.19
N THR A 357 25.32 10.83 -5.62
CA THR A 357 24.05 11.05 -6.31
C THR A 357 23.04 11.80 -5.40
N HIS A 358 22.98 11.46 -4.13
CA HIS A 358 22.11 12.13 -3.17
C HIS A 358 22.49 13.59 -2.99
N ARG A 359 23.77 13.90 -2.72
CA ARG A 359 24.26 15.27 -2.56
C ARG A 359 24.04 16.12 -3.81
N THR A 360 24.29 15.57 -5.00
CA THR A 360 24.04 16.26 -6.26
C THR A 360 22.58 16.66 -6.42
N ARG A 361 21.64 15.76 -6.09
CA ARG A 361 20.21 16.05 -6.11
C ARG A 361 19.81 17.11 -5.10
N GLU A 362 20.30 17.05 -3.87
CA GLU A 362 20.04 18.07 -2.85
C GLU A 362 20.51 19.45 -3.30
N THR A 363 21.71 19.52 -3.89
CA THR A 363 22.26 20.77 -4.45
C THR A 363 21.37 21.31 -5.56
N LEU A 364 20.93 20.46 -6.50
CA LEU A 364 20.02 20.85 -7.57
C LEU A 364 18.65 21.32 -7.05
N HIS A 365 18.11 20.63 -6.03
CA HIS A 365 16.85 21.07 -5.39
C HIS A 365 17.01 22.41 -4.65
N ALA A 366 18.14 22.64 -4.00
CA ALA A 366 18.43 23.92 -3.35
C ALA A 366 18.56 25.06 -4.39
N LEU A 367 19.26 24.82 -5.51
CA LEU A 367 19.38 25.79 -6.61
C LEU A 367 18.04 26.10 -7.26
N ASN A 368 17.18 25.10 -7.47
CA ASN A 368 15.85 25.32 -8.04
C ASN A 368 14.93 26.11 -7.10
N ARG A 369 15.00 25.85 -5.78
CA ARG A 369 14.28 26.67 -4.78
C ARG A 369 14.77 28.11 -4.75
N PHE A 370 16.08 28.31 -4.82
CA PHE A 370 16.69 29.64 -4.87
C PHE A 370 16.25 30.40 -6.13
N ARG A 371 16.26 29.77 -7.30
CA ARG A 371 15.74 30.36 -8.55
C ARG A 371 14.24 30.71 -8.49
N ALA A 372 13.44 29.83 -7.90
CA ALA A 372 12.01 30.08 -7.72
C ALA A 372 11.73 31.27 -6.72
N GLY A 373 12.57 31.41 -5.69
CA GLY A 373 12.49 32.52 -4.74
C GLY A 373 12.99 33.85 -5.30
N LEU A 374 13.82 33.86 -6.38
CA LEU A 374 14.23 35.07 -7.10
C LEU A 374 13.23 35.53 -8.15
N ALA A 375 12.30 34.64 -8.54
CA ALA A 375 11.28 34.92 -9.57
C ALA A 375 9.91 35.31 -8.95
N ALA A 376 9.78 35.30 -7.64
CA ALA A 376 8.62 35.74 -6.86
C ALA A 376 8.91 37.07 -6.18
#